data_181b92bb4d8b06ddd7f6f446de127589
#
_entry.id   181b92bb4d8b06ddd7f6f446de127589
#
_cell.length_a   1.000
_cell.length_b   1.000
_cell.length_c   1.000
_cell.angle_alpha   90.00
_cell.angle_beta   90.00
_cell.angle_gamma   90.00
#
_symmetry.space_group_name_H-M   'P 1'
#
loop_
_entity.id
_entity.type
_entity.pdbx_description
1 polymer ?
#
loop_
_entity_poly.entity_id
_entity_poly.type
_entity_poly.pdbx_seq_one_letter_code
_entity_poly.pdbx_strand_id
1 'polypeptide(L)'
;MSSSINRRNWLKSGMLLSAGLAAGNWSDVLAESRKTKKIPQMLPSGLLEHEAPDIPPMKARLLANENPFGPSDKAKQAIKDAIDTSFRYGWEGKREFVNLIAEKEGVTPDHILLGAGSTELLNAASWYFALETEGKIISGDLTYDSLIRTAAVHGAGCDRVPLTSDFKLDLKGMANGIHNGTSMVYICNPNNPTGTTVDSKELEEFCMRVSTKTPIFIDEAYIDFTDNPEEKSMIKCIRKGYDVMVARTFSKLHAFAGLRIGYLVALPATISKIKEYASGGGTISATSSAAAVASYQDTDYHKYAYDMNNKSKDYLYKTLEGMGMEYIPSETSFVLFPIAVDAQTFRKQMFEKGVGIQTRNYKDQDYCRVSIGTLDEMKVFTKALKEIVA
;
A
#
# COMPACT_ATOMS: atom_id res chain seq x y z
N MET A 1 39.02 15.43 18.40
CA MET A 1 39.89 14.56 19.23
C MET A 1 39.21 13.19 19.31
N SER A 2 39.62 12.22 18.49
CA SER A 2 39.07 10.88 18.49
C SER A 2 39.69 10.08 19.63
N SER A 3 38.92 9.72 20.64
CA SER A 3 39.37 8.80 21.71
C SER A 3 39.26 7.36 21.18
N SER A 4 40.39 6.78 20.83
CA SER A 4 40.50 5.35 20.52
C SER A 4 40.22 4.55 21.79
N ILE A 5 39.17 3.72 21.76
CA ILE A 5 38.88 2.78 22.85
C ILE A 5 39.95 1.68 22.81
N ASN A 6 40.81 1.65 23.83
CA ASN A 6 41.88 0.67 23.97
C ASN A 6 41.28 -0.67 24.46
N ARG A 7 41.70 -1.81 23.86
CA ARG A 7 41.30 -3.19 24.22
C ARG A 7 41.38 -3.47 25.72
N ARG A 8 42.32 -2.86 26.42
CA ARG A 8 42.51 -3.01 27.86
C ARG A 8 41.40 -2.35 28.69
N ASN A 9 40.82 -1.26 28.19
CA ASN A 9 39.70 -0.57 28.86
C ASN A 9 38.38 -1.31 28.57
N TRP A 10 38.25 -1.93 27.43
CA TRP A 10 37.08 -2.76 27.08
C TRP A 10 37.01 -4.02 27.98
N LEU A 11 38.17 -4.69 28.22
CA LEU A 11 38.25 -5.85 29.11
C LEU A 11 38.00 -5.48 30.58
N LYS A 12 38.45 -4.29 31.05
CA LYS A 12 38.14 -3.81 32.40
C LYS A 12 36.66 -3.48 32.59
N SER A 13 36.00 -2.93 31.58
CA SER A 13 34.54 -2.68 31.60
C SER A 13 33.74 -3.98 31.60
N GLY A 14 34.21 -5.00 30.91
CA GLY A 14 33.59 -6.34 30.88
C GLY A 14 33.72 -7.07 32.24
N MET A 15 34.88 -6.93 32.92
CA MET A 15 35.08 -7.51 34.27
C MET A 15 34.27 -6.80 35.38
N LEU A 16 34.06 -5.50 35.28
CA LEU A 16 33.20 -4.77 36.20
C LEU A 16 31.72 -5.11 36.03
N LEU A 17 31.27 -5.40 34.78
CA LEU A 17 29.93 -5.88 34.52
C LEU A 17 29.71 -7.31 35.05
N SER A 18 30.70 -8.20 34.94
CA SER A 18 30.59 -9.58 35.44
C SER A 18 30.66 -9.67 36.97
N ALA A 19 31.37 -8.76 37.65
CA ALA A 19 31.42 -8.70 39.13
C ALA A 19 30.14 -8.07 39.74
N GLY A 20 29.48 -7.15 39.04
CA GLY A 20 28.17 -6.58 39.43
C GLY A 20 27.00 -7.55 39.25
N LEU A 21 27.18 -8.57 38.42
CA LEU A 21 26.16 -9.58 38.11
C LEU A 21 26.04 -10.69 39.16
N ALA A 22 27.02 -10.80 40.10
CA ALA A 22 27.04 -11.85 41.12
C ALA A 22 26.43 -11.44 42.46
N ALA A 23 26.06 -10.19 42.68
CA ALA A 23 25.64 -9.67 43.97
C ALA A 23 24.31 -8.91 44.04
N GLY A 24 23.52 -8.88 42.98
CA GLY A 24 22.26 -8.14 42.91
C GLY A 24 21.03 -9.01 42.66
N ASN A 25 19.94 -8.76 43.37
CA ASN A 25 18.64 -9.36 43.14
C ASN A 25 18.11 -8.93 41.76
N TRP A 26 18.21 -9.81 40.79
CA TRP A 26 17.81 -9.58 39.38
C TRP A 26 16.33 -9.19 39.22
N SER A 27 15.47 -9.55 40.18
CA SER A 27 14.06 -9.18 40.17
C SER A 27 13.82 -7.66 40.21
N ASP A 28 14.68 -6.91 40.91
CA ASP A 28 14.49 -5.47 41.08
C ASP A 28 15.04 -4.66 39.89
N VAL A 29 16.14 -5.11 39.29
CA VAL A 29 16.73 -4.49 38.09
C VAL A 29 15.80 -4.70 36.87
N LEU A 30 15.15 -5.86 36.76
CA LEU A 30 14.16 -6.13 35.71
C LEU A 30 12.83 -5.40 35.95
N ALA A 31 12.47 -5.13 37.22
CA ALA A 31 11.29 -4.36 37.57
C ALA A 31 11.46 -2.86 37.26
N GLU A 32 12.67 -2.33 37.48
CA GLU A 32 12.99 -0.92 37.24
C GLU A 32 13.19 -0.61 35.73
N SER A 33 13.76 -1.55 34.95
CA SER A 33 13.88 -1.42 33.52
C SER A 33 12.52 -1.46 32.79
N ARG A 34 11.50 -2.04 33.43
CA ARG A 34 10.11 -2.03 32.91
C ARG A 34 9.39 -0.70 33.15
N LYS A 35 9.92 0.20 33.99
CA LYS A 35 9.30 1.51 34.26
C LYS A 35 9.78 2.64 33.36
N THR A 36 10.81 2.45 32.55
CA THR A 36 11.36 3.49 31.70
C THR A 36 11.45 3.04 30.25
N LYS A 37 10.56 3.55 29.48
CA LYS A 37 10.28 3.50 28.07
C LYS A 37 9.21 2.46 27.72
N LYS A 38 7.98 2.95 27.56
CA LYS A 38 7.04 2.31 26.63
C LYS A 38 7.77 2.20 25.30
N ILE A 39 8.22 1.00 24.96
CA ILE A 39 8.55 0.66 23.56
C ILE A 39 7.26 0.98 22.82
N PRO A 40 7.25 1.87 21.83
CA PRO A 40 6.07 2.05 21.01
C PRO A 40 5.70 0.66 20.49
N GLN A 41 4.46 0.24 20.69
CA GLN A 41 3.97 -1.00 20.11
C GLN A 41 4.16 -0.89 18.60
N MET A 42 5.18 -1.54 18.06
CA MET A 42 5.57 -1.50 16.65
C MET A 42 4.61 -2.26 15.72
N LEU A 43 3.56 -2.87 16.30
CA LEU A 43 2.46 -3.45 15.53
C LEU A 43 1.17 -2.78 16.00
N PRO A 44 0.28 -2.42 15.09
CA PRO A 44 -1.08 -2.12 15.50
C PRO A 44 -1.58 -3.36 16.24
N SER A 45 -1.81 -3.23 17.54
CA SER A 45 -2.34 -4.30 18.40
C SER A 45 -3.66 -4.91 17.93
N GLY A 46 -4.18 -4.45 16.80
CA GLY A 46 -5.38 -4.97 16.15
C GLY A 46 -5.19 -6.14 15.18
N LEU A 47 -3.96 -6.64 14.95
CA LEU A 47 -3.74 -7.75 14.01
C LEU A 47 -3.55 -9.12 14.69
N LEU A 48 -3.22 -9.16 15.99
CA LEU A 48 -2.91 -10.40 16.70
C LEU A 48 -3.73 -10.64 17.99
N GLU A 49 -4.52 -9.67 18.48
CA GLU A 49 -5.36 -9.78 19.67
C GLU A 49 -6.86 -9.74 19.37
N HIS A 50 -7.27 -10.29 18.26
CA HIS A 50 -8.65 -10.65 18.12
C HIS A 50 -8.79 -12.14 18.51
N GLU A 51 -9.31 -12.41 19.73
CA GLU A 51 -10.34 -13.43 19.82
C GLU A 51 -11.21 -13.17 18.60
N ALA A 52 -11.17 -14.07 17.61
CA ALA A 52 -11.96 -13.91 16.41
C ALA A 52 -13.40 -13.72 16.91
N PRO A 53 -14.00 -12.52 16.78
CA PRO A 53 -15.40 -12.39 17.16
C PRO A 53 -16.13 -13.48 16.39
N ASP A 54 -17.25 -13.98 16.93
CA ASP A 54 -18.15 -14.89 16.21
C ASP A 54 -18.61 -14.18 14.93
N ILE A 55 -17.71 -14.17 13.95
CA ILE A 55 -17.93 -13.56 12.65
C ILE A 55 -18.80 -14.54 11.89
N PRO A 56 -20.06 -14.20 11.62
CA PRO A 56 -20.88 -15.06 10.79
C PRO A 56 -20.13 -15.31 9.49
N PRO A 57 -20.18 -16.53 8.93
CA PRO A 57 -19.48 -16.85 7.69
C PRO A 57 -19.81 -15.78 6.64
N MET A 58 -18.76 -15.07 6.16
CA MET A 58 -18.94 -14.00 5.20
C MET A 58 -19.51 -14.55 3.89
N LYS A 59 -20.68 -14.07 3.51
CA LYS A 59 -21.33 -14.35 2.24
C LYS A 59 -20.75 -13.47 1.11
N ALA A 60 -20.24 -12.29 1.47
CA ALA A 60 -19.58 -11.36 0.57
C ALA A 60 -18.44 -10.62 1.30
N ARG A 61 -17.19 -10.89 0.89
CA ARG A 61 -15.98 -10.31 1.50
C ARG A 61 -15.51 -9.09 0.69
N LEU A 62 -16.13 -7.91 0.94
CA LEU A 62 -15.93 -6.70 0.14
C LEU A 62 -15.20 -5.59 0.93
N LEU A 63 -14.20 -5.95 1.74
CA LEU A 63 -13.58 -5.03 2.71
C LEU A 63 -12.12 -4.66 2.41
N ALA A 64 -11.39 -5.46 1.63
CA ALA A 64 -9.93 -5.36 1.49
C ALA A 64 -9.45 -5.03 0.06
N ASN A 65 -10.37 -4.75 -0.88
CA ASN A 65 -10.05 -4.48 -2.29
C ASN A 65 -9.23 -5.63 -2.90
N GLU A 66 -9.59 -6.86 -2.56
CA GLU A 66 -9.04 -8.08 -3.14
C GLU A 66 -9.71 -8.34 -4.49
N ASN A 67 -9.01 -9.06 -5.37
CA ASN A 67 -9.62 -9.54 -6.62
C ASN A 67 -10.34 -10.88 -6.34
N PRO A 68 -11.68 -10.94 -6.47
CA PRO A 68 -12.46 -12.11 -6.10
C PRO A 68 -12.32 -13.28 -7.08
N PHE A 69 -11.73 -13.05 -8.26
CA PHE A 69 -11.60 -14.07 -9.30
C PHE A 69 -10.39 -15.00 -9.08
N GLY A 70 -9.52 -14.65 -8.12
CA GLY A 70 -8.32 -15.43 -7.78
C GLY A 70 -7.21 -15.29 -8.85
N PRO A 71 -6.05 -15.91 -8.62
CA PRO A 71 -4.93 -15.88 -9.56
C PRO A 71 -5.25 -16.62 -10.86
N SER A 72 -4.62 -16.23 -11.96
CA SER A 72 -4.76 -16.90 -13.25
C SER A 72 -4.29 -18.36 -13.20
N ASP A 73 -4.74 -19.19 -14.15
CA ASP A 73 -4.33 -20.59 -14.20
C ASP A 73 -2.84 -20.73 -14.55
N LYS A 74 -2.29 -19.82 -15.35
CA LYS A 74 -0.84 -19.74 -15.61
C LYS A 74 -0.06 -19.48 -14.31
N ALA A 75 -0.51 -18.53 -13.50
CA ALA A 75 0.11 -18.23 -12.23
C ALA A 75 0.00 -19.40 -11.23
N LYS A 76 -1.18 -20.04 -11.15
CA LYS A 76 -1.38 -21.25 -10.31
C LYS A 76 -0.46 -22.39 -10.74
N GLN A 77 -0.26 -22.59 -12.05
CA GLN A 77 0.64 -23.61 -12.57
C GLN A 77 2.09 -23.28 -12.22
N ALA A 78 2.53 -22.04 -12.41
CA ALA A 78 3.87 -21.60 -12.06
C ALA A 78 4.18 -21.77 -10.56
N ILE A 79 3.20 -21.58 -9.67
CA ILE A 79 3.34 -21.89 -8.23
C ILE A 79 3.61 -23.36 -8.01
N LYS A 80 2.83 -24.25 -8.65
CA LYS A 80 2.98 -25.71 -8.51
C LYS A 80 4.35 -26.17 -8.98
N ASP A 81 4.79 -25.67 -10.13
CA ASP A 81 6.09 -26.03 -10.72
C ASP A 81 7.27 -25.54 -9.86
N ALA A 82 7.10 -24.42 -9.14
CA ALA A 82 8.13 -23.86 -8.28
C ALA A 82 8.21 -24.51 -6.88
N ILE A 83 7.24 -25.34 -6.48
CA ILE A 83 7.22 -25.97 -5.14
C ILE A 83 8.47 -26.83 -4.93
N ASP A 84 8.84 -27.67 -5.89
CA ASP A 84 9.94 -28.63 -5.77
C ASP A 84 11.31 -27.92 -5.64
N THR A 85 11.42 -26.66 -6.05
CA THR A 85 12.64 -25.84 -5.94
C THR A 85 12.60 -24.86 -4.77
N SER A 86 11.50 -24.80 -4.03
CA SER A 86 11.26 -23.78 -2.97
C SER A 86 12.15 -23.94 -1.73
N PHE A 87 12.94 -25.03 -1.63
CA PHE A 87 13.97 -25.20 -0.60
C PHE A 87 15.22 -24.32 -0.85
N ARG A 88 15.27 -23.61 -1.97
CA ARG A 88 16.35 -22.67 -2.32
C ARG A 88 15.84 -21.23 -2.35
N TYR A 89 16.77 -20.29 -2.11
CA TYR A 89 16.49 -18.87 -2.37
C TYR A 89 16.36 -18.65 -3.89
N GLY A 90 15.19 -18.27 -4.37
CA GLY A 90 14.88 -18.12 -5.80
C GLY A 90 15.48 -16.85 -6.45
N TRP A 91 16.80 -16.66 -6.38
CA TRP A 91 17.47 -15.46 -6.89
C TRP A 91 17.38 -15.33 -8.42
N GLU A 92 17.43 -16.45 -9.14
CA GLU A 92 17.32 -16.46 -10.60
C GLU A 92 15.95 -15.97 -11.05
N GLY A 93 14.86 -16.50 -10.49
CA GLY A 93 13.50 -16.07 -10.82
C GLY A 93 13.23 -14.61 -10.45
N LYS A 94 13.85 -14.12 -9.38
CA LYS A 94 13.75 -12.69 -9.02
C LYS A 94 14.48 -11.80 -10.01
N ARG A 95 15.65 -12.20 -10.49
CA ARG A 95 16.41 -11.49 -11.52
C ARG A 95 15.68 -11.48 -12.85
N GLU A 96 15.12 -12.62 -13.25
CA GLU A 96 14.25 -12.73 -14.42
C GLU A 96 13.07 -11.75 -14.31
N PHE A 97 12.41 -11.72 -13.16
CA PHE A 97 11.28 -10.82 -12.92
C PHE A 97 11.68 -9.34 -12.98
N VAL A 98 12.83 -8.96 -12.40
CA VAL A 98 13.36 -7.58 -12.49
C VAL A 98 13.63 -7.22 -13.96
N ASN A 99 14.25 -8.10 -14.74
CA ASN A 99 14.51 -7.85 -16.14
C ASN A 99 13.22 -7.68 -16.96
N LEU A 100 12.22 -8.52 -16.70
CA LEU A 100 10.91 -8.45 -17.35
C LEU A 100 10.17 -7.14 -17.02
N ILE A 101 10.23 -6.69 -15.76
CA ILE A 101 9.66 -5.38 -15.38
C ILE A 101 10.44 -4.26 -16.09
N ALA A 102 11.76 -4.29 -16.06
CA ALA A 102 12.59 -3.26 -16.63
C ALA A 102 12.34 -3.11 -18.16
N GLU A 103 12.24 -4.23 -18.88
CA GLU A 103 11.89 -4.26 -20.28
C GLU A 103 10.51 -3.64 -20.55
N LYS A 104 9.48 -4.09 -19.82
CA LYS A 104 8.10 -3.61 -20.00
C LYS A 104 7.93 -2.14 -19.64
N GLU A 105 8.59 -1.69 -18.57
CA GLU A 105 8.52 -0.29 -18.13
C GLU A 105 9.50 0.63 -18.86
N GLY A 106 10.33 0.10 -19.76
CA GLY A 106 11.29 0.86 -20.58
C GLY A 106 12.39 1.55 -19.75
N VAL A 107 12.88 0.87 -18.72
CA VAL A 107 13.95 1.30 -17.82
C VAL A 107 15.03 0.23 -17.70
N THR A 108 16.11 0.47 -16.96
CA THR A 108 17.13 -0.55 -16.68
C THR A 108 16.86 -1.27 -15.34
N PRO A 109 17.41 -2.47 -15.12
CA PRO A 109 17.17 -3.26 -13.90
C PRO A 109 17.51 -2.55 -12.59
N ASP A 110 18.44 -1.61 -12.59
CA ASP A 110 18.85 -0.81 -11.44
C ASP A 110 17.81 0.28 -11.05
N HIS A 111 16.79 0.51 -11.89
CA HIS A 111 15.62 1.31 -11.55
C HIS A 111 14.56 0.52 -10.74
N ILE A 112 14.72 -0.80 -10.57
CA ILE A 112 13.68 -1.67 -9.99
C ILE A 112 14.09 -2.15 -8.61
N LEU A 113 13.18 -2.00 -7.64
CA LEU A 113 13.30 -2.63 -6.33
C LEU A 113 12.07 -3.51 -6.07
N LEU A 114 12.30 -4.80 -5.86
CA LEU A 114 11.23 -5.75 -5.49
C LEU A 114 10.93 -5.67 -3.99
N GLY A 115 9.67 -5.90 -3.62
CA GLY A 115 9.24 -5.99 -2.23
C GLY A 115 8.11 -6.99 -2.01
N ALA A 116 7.93 -7.44 -0.77
CA ALA A 116 6.81 -8.28 -0.34
C ALA A 116 5.50 -7.49 -0.32
N GLY A 117 4.97 -7.20 -1.51
CA GLY A 117 3.91 -6.25 -1.80
C GLY A 117 4.41 -4.81 -1.77
N SER A 118 3.62 -3.88 -2.29
CA SER A 118 3.96 -2.44 -2.23
C SER A 118 4.10 -1.91 -0.80
N THR A 119 3.49 -2.57 0.20
CA THR A 119 3.59 -2.16 1.61
C THR A 119 5.02 -2.12 2.12
N GLU A 120 5.87 -3.10 1.77
CA GLU A 120 7.29 -3.08 2.14
C GLU A 120 8.00 -1.86 1.56
N LEU A 121 7.70 -1.53 0.31
CA LEU A 121 8.31 -0.42 -0.42
C LEU A 121 7.84 0.94 0.10
N LEU A 122 6.54 1.05 0.44
CA LEU A 122 5.98 2.21 1.13
C LEU A 122 6.65 2.42 2.49
N ASN A 123 6.86 1.35 3.28
CA ASN A 123 7.53 1.42 4.57
C ASN A 123 9.01 1.80 4.41
N ALA A 124 9.72 1.21 3.46
CA ALA A 124 11.12 1.53 3.21
C ALA A 124 11.32 3.01 2.82
N ALA A 125 10.46 3.53 1.93
CA ALA A 125 10.45 4.95 1.60
C ALA A 125 10.10 5.81 2.82
N SER A 126 9.10 5.40 3.62
CA SER A 126 8.75 6.12 4.86
C SER A 126 9.92 6.24 5.82
N TRP A 127 10.65 5.15 6.02
CA TRP A 127 11.80 5.12 6.94
C TRP A 127 12.93 6.00 6.40
N TYR A 128 13.26 5.86 5.11
CA TYR A 128 14.28 6.72 4.51
C TYR A 128 13.95 8.21 4.69
N PHE A 129 12.75 8.64 4.28
CA PHE A 129 12.38 10.05 4.38
C PHE A 129 12.19 10.56 5.82
N ALA A 130 11.77 9.70 6.75
CA ALA A 130 11.61 10.11 8.14
C ALA A 130 12.92 10.12 8.94
N LEU A 131 13.90 9.29 8.58
CA LEU A 131 15.15 9.13 9.32
C LEU A 131 16.33 9.88 8.72
N GLU A 132 16.37 10.00 7.38
CA GLU A 132 17.52 10.56 6.66
C GLU A 132 17.26 11.96 6.10
N THR A 133 16.00 12.41 6.14
CA THR A 133 15.67 13.77 5.66
C THR A 133 14.92 14.54 6.73
N GLU A 134 15.17 15.85 6.78
CA GLU A 134 14.37 16.75 7.63
C GLU A 134 13.16 17.24 6.86
N GLY A 135 11.99 17.28 7.51
CA GLY A 135 10.82 17.88 6.92
C GLY A 135 9.54 17.06 7.04
N LYS A 136 8.50 17.54 6.37
CA LYS A 136 7.17 16.94 6.37
C LYS A 136 6.82 16.36 5.01
N ILE A 137 5.93 15.38 5.02
CA ILE A 137 5.30 14.85 3.81
C ILE A 137 4.12 15.77 3.46
N ILE A 138 3.91 16.07 2.18
CA ILE A 138 2.68 16.66 1.68
C ILE A 138 1.83 15.57 1.03
N SER A 139 0.54 15.52 1.36
CA SER A 139 -0.40 14.55 0.77
C SER A 139 -1.84 15.03 0.85
N GLY A 140 -2.74 14.40 0.10
CA GLY A 140 -4.17 14.58 0.28
C GLY A 140 -4.65 14.21 1.69
N ASP A 141 -5.69 14.86 2.20
CA ASP A 141 -6.25 14.60 3.53
C ASP A 141 -7.06 13.30 3.60
N LEU A 142 -7.69 12.88 2.51
CA LEU A 142 -8.35 11.58 2.38
C LEU A 142 -7.66 10.74 1.30
N THR A 143 -6.66 9.96 1.71
CA THR A 143 -5.86 9.09 0.83
C THR A 143 -5.41 7.82 1.56
N TYR A 144 -4.74 6.91 0.86
CA TYR A 144 -4.12 5.74 1.49
C TYR A 144 -2.92 6.18 2.33
N ASP A 145 -3.00 6.02 3.63
CA ASP A 145 -2.11 6.67 4.59
C ASP A 145 -1.01 5.76 5.19
N SER A 146 -0.82 4.54 4.68
CA SER A 146 0.16 3.59 5.24
C SER A 146 1.57 4.18 5.31
N LEU A 147 2.05 4.79 4.23
CA LEU A 147 3.34 5.46 4.18
C LEU A 147 3.42 6.57 5.23
N ILE A 148 2.40 7.41 5.30
CA ILE A 148 2.36 8.58 6.20
C ILE A 148 2.33 8.14 7.65
N ARG A 149 1.52 7.12 8.00
CA ARG A 149 1.46 6.58 9.37
C ARG A 149 2.79 5.96 9.78
N THR A 150 3.45 5.23 8.88
CA THR A 150 4.76 4.65 9.15
C THR A 150 5.81 5.75 9.38
N ALA A 151 5.81 6.81 8.55
CA ALA A 151 6.70 7.95 8.73
C ALA A 151 6.44 8.69 10.05
N ALA A 152 5.17 8.84 10.45
CA ALA A 152 4.80 9.50 11.71
C ALA A 152 5.31 8.75 12.96
N VAL A 153 5.44 7.42 12.91
CA VAL A 153 6.06 6.63 14.00
C VAL A 153 7.51 7.06 14.24
N HIS A 154 8.19 7.55 13.20
CA HIS A 154 9.57 8.03 13.26
C HIS A 154 9.67 9.56 13.36
N GLY A 155 8.56 10.24 13.66
CA GLY A 155 8.52 11.67 13.95
C GLY A 155 8.29 12.59 12.75
N ALA A 156 8.14 12.05 11.54
CA ALA A 156 7.83 12.87 10.36
C ALA A 156 6.38 13.37 10.41
N GLY A 157 6.19 14.66 10.21
CA GLY A 157 4.87 15.28 10.08
C GLY A 157 4.29 15.10 8.66
N CYS A 158 2.98 15.41 8.52
CA CYS A 158 2.34 15.46 7.22
C CYS A 158 1.44 16.69 7.12
N ASP A 159 1.66 17.50 6.11
CA ASP A 159 0.79 18.60 5.73
C ASP A 159 -0.29 18.06 4.77
N ARG A 160 -1.55 18.10 5.22
CA ARG A 160 -2.70 17.53 4.52
C ARG A 160 -3.39 18.59 3.66
N VAL A 161 -3.60 18.28 2.41
CA VAL A 161 -4.28 19.14 1.44
C VAL A 161 -5.69 18.59 1.20
N PRO A 162 -6.76 19.41 1.41
CA PRO A 162 -8.12 18.98 1.12
C PRO A 162 -8.29 18.50 -0.32
N LEU A 163 -9.16 17.52 -0.50
CA LEU A 163 -9.56 17.09 -1.83
C LEU A 163 -10.38 18.17 -2.53
N THR A 164 -10.39 18.13 -3.86
CA THR A 164 -11.30 18.93 -4.69
C THR A 164 -12.77 18.55 -4.44
N SER A 165 -13.70 19.34 -4.95
CA SER A 165 -15.15 19.07 -4.79
C SER A 165 -15.60 17.77 -5.45
N ASP A 166 -14.85 17.27 -6.45
CA ASP A 166 -15.09 15.99 -7.13
C ASP A 166 -14.20 14.84 -6.57
N PHE A 167 -13.74 14.99 -5.33
CA PHE A 167 -12.96 13.99 -4.57
C PHE A 167 -11.63 13.58 -5.20
N LYS A 168 -11.03 14.41 -6.04
CA LYS A 168 -9.68 14.21 -6.56
C LYS A 168 -8.62 14.86 -5.66
N LEU A 169 -7.38 14.42 -5.79
CA LEU A 169 -6.24 15.10 -5.17
C LEU A 169 -6.07 16.49 -5.79
N ASP A 170 -5.95 17.52 -4.96
CA ASP A 170 -5.71 18.89 -5.41
C ASP A 170 -4.21 19.11 -5.65
N LEU A 171 -3.74 18.82 -6.86
CA LEU A 171 -2.34 19.00 -7.24
C LEU A 171 -1.88 20.46 -7.12
N LYS A 172 -2.77 21.42 -7.37
CA LYS A 172 -2.47 22.84 -7.22
C LYS A 172 -2.29 23.23 -5.75
N GLY A 173 -3.21 22.77 -4.89
CA GLY A 173 -3.11 22.92 -3.45
C GLY A 173 -1.83 22.28 -2.90
N MET A 174 -1.51 21.05 -3.35
CA MET A 174 -0.28 20.37 -2.97
C MET A 174 0.97 21.14 -3.39
N ALA A 175 1.02 21.66 -4.62
CA ALA A 175 2.12 22.47 -5.09
C ALA A 175 2.31 23.76 -4.26
N ASN A 176 1.22 24.42 -3.89
CA ASN A 176 1.24 25.62 -3.08
C ASN A 176 1.67 25.36 -1.62
N GLY A 177 1.43 24.14 -1.13
CA GLY A 177 1.85 23.71 0.21
C GLY A 177 3.32 23.37 0.32
N ILE A 178 4.07 23.22 -0.78
CA ILE A 178 5.50 22.88 -0.76
C ILE A 178 6.32 24.08 -0.24
N HIS A 179 7.15 23.80 0.76
CA HIS A 179 8.07 24.78 1.36
C HIS A 179 9.44 24.14 1.68
N ASN A 180 10.39 24.91 2.19
CA ASN A 180 11.75 24.40 2.48
C ASN A 180 11.81 23.25 3.50
N GLY A 181 10.74 23.06 4.29
CA GLY A 181 10.59 21.92 5.22
C GLY A 181 9.76 20.77 4.63
N THR A 182 9.60 20.68 3.31
CA THR A 182 8.93 19.53 2.67
C THR A 182 9.96 18.50 2.24
N SER A 183 9.90 17.30 2.81
CA SER A 183 10.82 16.20 2.50
C SER A 183 10.37 15.39 1.29
N MET A 184 9.06 15.22 1.10
CA MET A 184 8.49 14.40 0.02
C MET A 184 7.04 14.79 -0.25
N VAL A 185 6.59 14.60 -1.49
CA VAL A 185 5.17 14.60 -1.85
C VAL A 185 4.70 13.15 -2.02
N TYR A 186 3.59 12.77 -1.35
CA TYR A 186 2.98 11.46 -1.50
C TYR A 186 1.63 11.56 -2.22
N ILE A 187 1.48 10.81 -3.29
CA ILE A 187 0.29 10.76 -4.15
C ILE A 187 -0.17 9.30 -4.29
N CYS A 188 -1.42 9.00 -3.99
CA CYS A 188 -2.05 7.73 -4.33
C CYS A 188 -2.95 7.96 -5.55
N ASN A 189 -2.60 7.40 -6.70
CA ASN A 189 -3.33 7.62 -7.94
C ASN A 189 -3.37 6.35 -8.83
N PRO A 190 -4.53 5.72 -8.98
CA PRO A 190 -5.87 6.05 -8.47
C PRO A 190 -5.97 6.08 -6.94
N ASN A 191 -6.73 7.05 -6.40
CA ASN A 191 -6.77 7.31 -4.96
C ASN A 191 -7.61 6.29 -4.19
N ASN A 192 -7.15 5.84 -3.07
CA ASN A 192 -7.90 5.05 -2.09
C ASN A 192 -8.13 5.93 -0.84
N PRO A 193 -9.38 6.24 -0.43
CA PRO A 193 -10.59 5.45 -0.68
C PRO A 193 -11.55 6.01 -1.74
N THR A 194 -11.24 7.09 -2.44
CA THR A 194 -12.20 7.76 -3.34
C THR A 194 -12.42 7.03 -4.67
N GLY A 195 -11.40 6.30 -5.16
CA GLY A 195 -11.44 5.64 -6.47
C GLY A 195 -11.18 6.59 -7.64
N THR A 196 -10.95 7.86 -7.37
CA THR A 196 -10.74 8.90 -8.39
C THR A 196 -9.29 8.94 -8.88
N THR A 197 -9.11 9.47 -10.08
CA THR A 197 -7.79 9.79 -10.66
C THR A 197 -7.69 11.29 -10.93
N VAL A 198 -6.48 11.81 -10.86
CA VAL A 198 -6.16 13.13 -11.41
C VAL A 198 -5.85 13.01 -12.90
N ASP A 199 -6.00 14.10 -13.64
CA ASP A 199 -5.64 14.11 -15.06
C ASP A 199 -4.17 13.73 -15.26
N SER A 200 -3.91 12.84 -16.23
CA SER A 200 -2.56 12.29 -16.44
C SER A 200 -1.56 13.34 -16.91
N LYS A 201 -1.98 14.34 -17.68
CA LYS A 201 -1.10 15.42 -18.16
C LYS A 201 -0.81 16.40 -17.02
N GLU A 202 -1.84 16.76 -16.24
CA GLU A 202 -1.65 17.62 -15.07
C GLU A 202 -0.72 16.98 -14.04
N LEU A 203 -0.85 15.66 -13.81
CA LEU A 203 0.04 14.92 -12.91
C LEU A 203 1.47 14.84 -13.45
N GLU A 204 1.64 14.63 -14.75
CA GLU A 204 2.96 14.63 -15.39
C GLU A 204 3.64 16.00 -15.27
N GLU A 205 2.92 17.08 -15.58
CA GLU A 205 3.43 18.46 -15.45
C GLU A 205 3.78 18.80 -13.99
N PHE A 206 2.93 18.36 -13.05
CA PHE A 206 3.22 18.48 -11.62
C PHE A 206 4.51 17.74 -11.25
N CYS A 207 4.65 16.48 -11.67
CA CYS A 207 5.84 15.68 -11.42
C CYS A 207 7.11 16.35 -11.98
N MET A 208 7.07 16.79 -13.23
CA MET A 208 8.22 17.43 -13.87
C MET A 208 8.64 18.72 -13.16
N ARG A 209 7.69 19.52 -12.71
CA ARG A 209 7.96 20.78 -12.02
C ARG A 209 8.45 20.59 -10.59
N VAL A 210 7.78 19.72 -9.82
CA VAL A 210 8.01 19.56 -8.38
C VAL A 210 9.24 18.73 -8.09
N SER A 211 9.45 17.63 -8.84
CA SER A 211 10.53 16.68 -8.57
C SER A 211 11.94 17.25 -8.77
N THR A 212 12.06 18.43 -9.38
CA THR A 212 13.34 19.16 -9.47
C THR A 212 13.87 19.65 -8.11
N LYS A 213 13.00 19.71 -7.09
CA LYS A 213 13.32 20.19 -5.74
C LYS A 213 12.87 19.25 -4.63
N THR A 214 11.76 18.56 -4.81
CA THR A 214 11.12 17.72 -3.81
C THR A 214 10.76 16.38 -4.42
N PRO A 215 11.30 15.25 -3.94
CA PRO A 215 10.99 13.93 -4.45
C PRO A 215 9.48 13.63 -4.35
N ILE A 216 8.96 12.86 -5.31
CA ILE A 216 7.55 12.50 -5.36
C ILE A 216 7.42 10.99 -5.29
N PHE A 217 6.59 10.50 -4.36
CA PHE A 217 6.20 9.09 -4.28
C PHE A 217 4.76 8.93 -4.77
N ILE A 218 4.56 8.09 -5.78
CA ILE A 218 3.25 7.79 -6.36
C ILE A 218 2.92 6.32 -6.12
N ASP A 219 1.82 6.07 -5.40
CA ASP A 219 1.26 4.73 -5.22
C ASP A 219 0.25 4.45 -6.34
N GLU A 220 0.67 3.65 -7.32
CA GLU A 220 -0.13 3.22 -8.46
C GLU A 220 -0.77 1.83 -8.24
N ALA A 221 -1.11 1.47 -7.00
CA ALA A 221 -1.65 0.14 -6.69
C ALA A 221 -2.91 -0.25 -7.48
N TYR A 222 -3.65 0.70 -8.01
CA TYR A 222 -4.89 0.48 -8.76
C TYR A 222 -4.81 0.88 -10.23
N ILE A 223 -3.64 1.24 -10.74
CA ILE A 223 -3.49 1.77 -12.10
C ILE A 223 -4.01 0.80 -13.18
N ASP A 224 -3.87 -0.50 -12.94
CA ASP A 224 -4.30 -1.55 -13.88
C ASP A 224 -5.83 -1.65 -14.03
N PHE A 225 -6.61 -0.95 -13.20
CA PHE A 225 -8.07 -0.85 -13.33
C PHE A 225 -8.51 0.38 -14.13
N THR A 226 -7.59 1.21 -14.58
CA THR A 226 -7.88 2.36 -15.44
C THR A 226 -7.90 1.95 -16.92
N ASP A 227 -8.53 2.75 -17.75
CA ASP A 227 -8.31 2.69 -19.19
C ASP A 227 -6.88 3.20 -19.48
N ASN A 228 -6.13 2.56 -20.34
CA ASN A 228 -4.77 2.96 -20.73
C ASN A 228 -3.77 3.15 -19.54
N PRO A 229 -3.54 2.12 -18.70
CA PRO A 229 -2.68 2.22 -17.52
C PRO A 229 -1.23 2.65 -17.84
N GLU A 230 -0.69 2.28 -18.99
CA GLU A 230 0.66 2.66 -19.43
C GLU A 230 0.77 4.17 -19.71
N GLU A 231 -0.26 4.75 -20.32
CA GLU A 231 -0.30 6.20 -20.61
C GLU A 231 -0.53 7.03 -19.35
N LYS A 232 -1.31 6.49 -18.39
CA LYS A 232 -1.60 7.16 -17.12
C LYS A 232 -0.48 7.05 -16.09
N SER A 233 0.44 6.09 -16.23
CA SER A 233 1.55 5.88 -15.30
C SER A 233 2.59 6.99 -15.33
N MET A 234 3.07 7.35 -14.14
CA MET A 234 4.15 8.33 -13.99
C MET A 234 5.56 7.72 -14.09
N ILE A 235 5.70 6.44 -14.39
CA ILE A 235 7.00 5.85 -14.77
C ILE A 235 7.60 6.59 -15.98
N LYS A 236 6.77 7.17 -16.84
CA LYS A 236 7.22 8.05 -17.93
C LYS A 236 8.07 9.25 -17.47
N CYS A 237 7.85 9.77 -16.25
CA CYS A 237 8.66 10.83 -15.67
C CYS A 237 10.05 10.29 -15.26
N ILE A 238 10.12 9.08 -14.73
CA ILE A 238 11.38 8.42 -14.34
C ILE A 238 12.26 8.20 -15.59
N ARG A 239 11.66 7.74 -16.71
CA ARG A 239 12.36 7.62 -17.99
C ARG A 239 12.93 8.94 -18.52
N LYS A 240 12.35 10.05 -18.11
CA LYS A 240 12.83 11.42 -18.45
C LYS A 240 13.86 11.95 -17.44
N GLY A 241 14.23 11.18 -16.41
CA GLY A 241 15.22 11.52 -15.41
C GLY A 241 14.71 12.35 -14.23
N TYR A 242 13.39 12.42 -14.02
CA TYR A 242 12.79 13.12 -12.89
C TYR A 242 12.77 12.24 -11.63
N ASP A 243 13.02 12.84 -10.45
CA ASP A 243 13.04 12.14 -9.15
C ASP A 243 11.61 11.82 -8.66
N VAL A 244 11.02 10.86 -9.34
CA VAL A 244 9.71 10.27 -9.06
C VAL A 244 9.91 8.81 -8.70
N MET A 245 9.20 8.35 -7.68
CA MET A 245 9.13 6.96 -7.26
C MET A 245 7.72 6.44 -7.55
N VAL A 246 7.59 5.32 -8.24
CA VAL A 246 6.28 4.71 -8.55
C VAL A 246 6.22 3.31 -7.98
N ALA A 247 5.29 3.09 -7.04
CA ALA A 247 5.04 1.76 -6.47
C ALA A 247 3.89 1.06 -7.18
N ARG A 248 4.09 -0.22 -7.50
CA ARG A 248 3.11 -1.13 -8.10
C ARG A 248 2.95 -2.40 -7.25
N THR A 249 1.79 -3.03 -7.33
CA THR A 249 1.49 -4.23 -6.54
C THR A 249 0.76 -5.29 -7.35
N PHE A 250 1.05 -6.54 -7.07
CA PHE A 250 0.31 -7.69 -7.61
C PHE A 250 -0.90 -8.08 -6.74
N SER A 251 -1.13 -7.37 -5.63
CA SER A 251 -2.22 -7.67 -4.69
C SER A 251 -3.61 -7.39 -5.26
N LYS A 252 -3.73 -6.62 -6.36
CA LYS A 252 -5.01 -6.12 -6.89
C LYS A 252 -5.39 -6.87 -8.17
N LEU A 253 -5.13 -6.36 -9.36
CA LEU A 253 -5.54 -7.00 -10.61
C LEU A 253 -5.08 -8.45 -10.72
N HIS A 254 -3.84 -8.75 -10.31
CA HIS A 254 -3.23 -10.09 -10.38
C HIS A 254 -3.75 -11.08 -9.32
N ALA A 255 -4.57 -10.62 -8.35
CA ALA A 255 -5.12 -11.44 -7.27
C ALA A 255 -4.08 -12.03 -6.29
N PHE A 256 -2.94 -11.37 -6.07
CA PHE A 256 -1.84 -11.86 -5.25
C PHE A 256 -1.77 -11.22 -3.86
N ALA A 257 -2.89 -10.82 -3.29
CA ALA A 257 -2.91 -10.20 -1.96
C ALA A 257 -2.18 -11.04 -0.91
N GLY A 258 -2.35 -12.38 -0.93
CA GLY A 258 -1.69 -13.33 -0.04
C GLY A 258 -0.28 -13.73 -0.48
N LEU A 259 0.08 -13.61 -1.75
CA LEU A 259 1.41 -13.98 -2.28
C LEU A 259 2.47 -12.91 -2.03
N ARG A 260 2.07 -11.70 -1.68
CA ARG A 260 2.95 -10.61 -1.28
C ARG A 260 4.02 -10.25 -2.31
N ILE A 261 3.64 -9.66 -3.44
CA ILE A 261 4.55 -9.18 -4.49
C ILE A 261 4.21 -7.74 -4.88
N GLY A 262 5.25 -6.92 -5.04
CA GLY A 262 5.19 -5.58 -5.58
C GLY A 262 6.58 -5.11 -6.02
N TYR A 263 6.62 -3.98 -6.69
CA TYR A 263 7.86 -3.35 -7.10
C TYR A 263 7.78 -1.83 -7.04
N LEU A 264 8.94 -1.22 -6.89
CA LEU A 264 9.15 0.22 -6.98
C LEU A 264 10.00 0.48 -8.22
N VAL A 265 9.62 1.49 -8.99
CA VAL A 265 10.43 2.07 -10.06
C VAL A 265 10.86 3.46 -9.61
N ALA A 266 12.15 3.75 -9.68
CA ALA A 266 12.71 5.07 -9.39
C ALA A 266 14.08 5.22 -10.06
N LEU A 267 14.68 6.40 -10.01
CA LEU A 267 16.06 6.59 -10.45
C LEU A 267 17.02 5.68 -9.65
N PRO A 268 18.10 5.15 -10.25
CA PRO A 268 19.04 4.25 -9.57
C PRO A 268 19.62 4.82 -8.28
N ALA A 269 19.88 6.13 -8.24
CA ALA A 269 20.36 6.80 -7.03
C ALA A 269 19.32 6.77 -5.90
N THR A 270 18.03 6.92 -6.22
CA THR A 270 16.92 6.86 -5.26
C THR A 270 16.68 5.40 -4.83
N ILE A 271 16.72 4.43 -5.76
CA ILE A 271 16.65 2.99 -5.44
C ILE A 271 17.75 2.59 -4.45
N SER A 272 18.99 3.05 -4.64
CA SER A 272 20.11 2.72 -3.73
C SER A 272 19.85 3.17 -2.30
N LYS A 273 19.22 4.33 -2.11
CA LYS A 273 18.85 4.87 -0.80
C LYS A 273 17.69 4.09 -0.14
N ILE A 274 16.61 3.86 -0.89
CA ILE A 274 15.42 3.15 -0.38
C ILE A 274 15.76 1.68 -0.06
N LYS A 275 16.65 1.05 -0.83
CA LYS A 275 17.08 -0.34 -0.66
C LYS A 275 17.73 -0.60 0.71
N GLU A 276 18.34 0.39 1.34
CA GLU A 276 18.94 0.25 2.69
C GLU A 276 17.87 -0.06 3.76
N TYR A 277 16.61 0.29 3.49
CA TYR A 277 15.45 0.10 4.36
C TYR A 277 14.51 -1.04 3.90
N ALA A 278 14.86 -1.75 2.83
CA ALA A 278 14.06 -2.84 2.27
C ALA A 278 14.86 -4.15 2.23
N SER A 279 14.16 -5.28 2.20
CA SER A 279 14.81 -6.59 2.02
C SER A 279 15.32 -6.83 0.59
N GLY A 280 15.01 -5.92 -0.35
CA GLY A 280 15.42 -6.03 -1.75
C GLY A 280 14.89 -7.28 -2.45
N GLY A 281 13.68 -7.69 -2.11
CA GLY A 281 13.08 -8.94 -2.60
C GLY A 281 13.54 -10.20 -1.85
N GLY A 282 14.38 -10.07 -0.80
CA GLY A 282 14.84 -11.21 0.00
C GLY A 282 13.72 -12.01 0.66
N THR A 283 12.63 -11.32 1.02
CA THR A 283 11.43 -11.90 1.65
C THR A 283 10.42 -12.50 0.65
N ILE A 284 10.62 -12.34 -0.65
CA ILE A 284 9.74 -12.91 -1.67
C ILE A 284 10.05 -14.39 -1.85
N SER A 285 9.03 -15.26 -1.71
CA SER A 285 9.19 -16.70 -1.91
C SER A 285 9.46 -17.05 -3.38
N ALA A 286 10.08 -18.20 -3.63
CA ALA A 286 10.31 -18.71 -4.98
C ALA A 286 8.98 -18.90 -5.74
N THR A 287 7.96 -19.44 -5.06
CA THR A 287 6.61 -19.65 -5.62
C THR A 287 5.94 -18.33 -6.00
N SER A 288 6.05 -17.31 -5.13
CA SER A 288 5.49 -15.98 -5.43
C SER A 288 6.20 -15.32 -6.62
N SER A 289 7.52 -15.46 -6.72
CA SER A 289 8.31 -14.92 -7.84
C SER A 289 7.92 -15.59 -9.16
N ALA A 290 7.83 -16.92 -9.18
CA ALA A 290 7.40 -17.67 -10.38
C ALA A 290 5.97 -17.27 -10.82
N ALA A 291 5.04 -17.17 -9.86
CA ALA A 291 3.70 -16.71 -10.13
C ALA A 291 3.69 -15.29 -10.73
N ALA A 292 4.55 -14.39 -10.23
CA ALA A 292 4.62 -13.02 -10.70
C ALA A 292 5.09 -12.95 -12.15
N VAL A 293 6.14 -13.69 -12.53
CA VAL A 293 6.61 -13.80 -13.92
C VAL A 293 5.49 -14.26 -14.85
N ALA A 294 4.80 -15.34 -14.47
CA ALA A 294 3.71 -15.89 -15.28
C ALA A 294 2.52 -14.92 -15.38
N SER A 295 2.12 -14.31 -14.25
CA SER A 295 0.99 -13.38 -14.21
C SER A 295 1.28 -12.07 -14.95
N TYR A 296 2.50 -11.54 -14.89
CA TYR A 296 2.87 -10.28 -15.53
C TYR A 296 2.77 -10.32 -17.05
N GLN A 297 2.88 -11.51 -17.62
CA GLN A 297 2.77 -11.78 -19.06
C GLN A 297 1.38 -12.26 -19.48
N ASP A 298 0.44 -12.44 -18.53
CA ASP A 298 -0.89 -13.01 -18.81
C ASP A 298 -1.92 -11.92 -19.13
N THR A 299 -1.76 -11.29 -20.28
CA THR A 299 -2.62 -10.20 -20.76
C THR A 299 -4.09 -10.61 -20.89
N ASP A 300 -4.37 -11.88 -21.23
CA ASP A 300 -5.73 -12.40 -21.33
C ASP A 300 -6.43 -12.38 -19.97
N TYR A 301 -5.71 -12.78 -18.91
CA TYR A 301 -6.24 -12.72 -17.55
C TYR A 301 -6.40 -11.27 -17.08
N HIS A 302 -5.47 -10.37 -17.40
CA HIS A 302 -5.62 -8.95 -17.05
C HIS A 302 -6.89 -8.37 -17.65
N LYS A 303 -7.12 -8.62 -18.93
CA LYS A 303 -8.36 -8.20 -19.62
C LYS A 303 -9.59 -8.81 -18.97
N TYR A 304 -9.58 -10.11 -18.69
CA TYR A 304 -10.69 -10.80 -18.03
C TYR A 304 -11.01 -10.17 -16.66
N ALA A 305 -9.99 -9.98 -15.80
CA ALA A 305 -10.17 -9.41 -14.47
C ALA A 305 -10.69 -7.96 -14.52
N TYR A 306 -10.19 -7.16 -15.45
CA TYR A 306 -10.66 -5.80 -15.70
C TYR A 306 -12.12 -5.78 -16.14
N ASP A 307 -12.49 -6.58 -17.15
CA ASP A 307 -13.86 -6.64 -17.69
C ASP A 307 -14.86 -7.11 -16.63
N MET A 308 -14.48 -8.13 -15.82
CA MET A 308 -15.33 -8.65 -14.75
C MET A 308 -15.49 -7.66 -13.60
N ASN A 309 -14.43 -6.94 -13.24
CA ASN A 309 -14.51 -5.84 -12.28
C ASN A 309 -15.50 -4.76 -12.75
N ASN A 310 -15.38 -4.30 -13.99
CA ASN A 310 -16.27 -3.29 -14.55
C ASN A 310 -17.73 -3.78 -14.62
N LYS A 311 -17.96 -5.02 -15.04
CA LYS A 311 -19.30 -5.60 -15.05
C LYS A 311 -19.97 -5.60 -13.68
N SER A 312 -19.23 -5.97 -12.63
CA SER A 312 -19.73 -5.96 -11.24
C SER A 312 -19.92 -4.53 -10.73
N LYS A 313 -19.05 -3.60 -11.11
CA LYS A 313 -19.12 -2.18 -10.77
C LYS A 313 -20.34 -1.50 -11.43
N ASP A 314 -20.60 -1.78 -12.69
CA ASP A 314 -21.79 -1.29 -13.41
C ASP A 314 -23.10 -1.78 -12.78
N TYR A 315 -23.11 -3.04 -12.32
CA TYR A 315 -24.26 -3.55 -11.56
C TYR A 315 -24.49 -2.75 -10.28
N LEU A 316 -23.41 -2.44 -9.54
CA LEU A 316 -23.49 -1.63 -8.33
C LEU A 316 -24.02 -0.22 -8.65
N TYR A 317 -23.48 0.45 -9.66
CA TYR A 317 -23.91 1.79 -10.07
C TYR A 317 -25.39 1.84 -10.41
N LYS A 318 -25.86 0.94 -11.27
CA LYS A 318 -27.29 0.83 -11.60
C LYS A 318 -28.18 0.60 -10.37
N THR A 319 -27.67 -0.13 -9.38
CA THR A 319 -28.42 -0.38 -8.14
C THR A 319 -28.49 0.88 -7.28
N LEU A 320 -27.36 1.60 -7.09
CA LEU A 320 -27.33 2.85 -6.34
C LEU A 320 -28.22 3.92 -6.99
N GLU A 321 -28.12 4.07 -8.31
CA GLU A 321 -29.00 4.99 -9.10
C GLU A 321 -30.48 4.66 -8.93
N GLY A 322 -30.83 3.37 -9.01
CA GLY A 322 -32.20 2.91 -8.79
C GLY A 322 -32.73 3.11 -7.36
N MET A 323 -31.83 3.33 -6.40
CA MET A 323 -32.14 3.69 -5.02
C MET A 323 -32.08 5.21 -4.77
N GLY A 324 -31.74 6.02 -5.77
CA GLY A 324 -31.54 7.47 -5.62
C GLY A 324 -30.31 7.83 -4.77
N MET A 325 -29.33 6.92 -4.65
CA MET A 325 -28.11 7.12 -3.87
C MET A 325 -26.99 7.68 -4.76
N GLU A 326 -26.33 8.71 -4.27
CA GLU A 326 -25.12 9.24 -4.89
C GLU A 326 -23.93 8.27 -4.71
N TYR A 327 -22.95 8.34 -5.59
CA TYR A 327 -21.69 7.64 -5.46
C TYR A 327 -20.55 8.41 -6.16
N ILE A 328 -19.31 8.11 -5.79
CA ILE A 328 -18.14 8.68 -6.45
C ILE A 328 -17.72 7.71 -7.58
N PRO A 329 -17.74 8.13 -8.85
CA PRO A 329 -17.27 7.31 -9.97
C PRO A 329 -15.83 6.85 -9.74
N SER A 330 -15.58 5.55 -9.92
CA SER A 330 -14.31 4.93 -9.53
C SER A 330 -13.59 4.28 -10.70
N GLU A 331 -12.30 4.53 -10.80
CA GLU A 331 -11.36 3.85 -11.69
C GLU A 331 -10.57 2.72 -10.96
N THR A 332 -11.19 2.11 -9.94
CA THR A 332 -10.54 1.07 -9.13
C THR A 332 -11.41 -0.17 -8.97
N SER A 333 -11.00 -1.09 -8.10
CA SER A 333 -11.76 -2.27 -7.66
C SER A 333 -12.62 -2.01 -6.42
N PHE A 334 -13.04 -0.78 -6.16
CA PHE A 334 -13.96 -0.41 -5.06
C PHE A 334 -14.73 0.87 -5.43
N VAL A 335 -15.81 1.12 -4.73
CA VAL A 335 -16.62 2.35 -4.86
C VAL A 335 -16.82 2.97 -3.48
N LEU A 336 -16.74 4.30 -3.41
CA LEU A 336 -17.07 5.10 -2.23
C LEU A 336 -18.38 5.83 -2.47
N PHE A 337 -19.31 5.73 -1.51
CA PHE A 337 -20.59 6.43 -1.58
C PHE A 337 -21.04 6.88 -0.19
N PRO A 338 -21.79 8.02 -0.07
CA PRO A 338 -22.25 8.53 1.21
C PRO A 338 -23.32 7.62 1.81
N ILE A 339 -23.35 7.55 3.15
CA ILE A 339 -24.37 6.85 3.92
C ILE A 339 -24.99 7.79 4.95
N ALA A 340 -26.30 7.67 5.17
CA ALA A 340 -27.03 8.47 6.15
C ALA A 340 -27.00 7.86 7.56
N VAL A 341 -26.68 6.57 7.67
CA VAL A 341 -26.54 5.84 8.92
C VAL A 341 -25.11 6.02 9.45
N ASP A 342 -24.95 6.16 10.76
CA ASP A 342 -23.64 6.19 11.42
C ASP A 342 -22.74 5.06 10.95
N ALA A 343 -21.47 5.38 10.68
CA ALA A 343 -20.51 4.47 10.05
C ALA A 343 -20.31 3.15 10.81
N GLN A 344 -20.29 3.19 12.13
CA GLN A 344 -20.09 1.99 12.94
C GLN A 344 -21.35 1.13 12.93
N THR A 345 -22.51 1.74 13.06
CA THR A 345 -23.84 1.11 12.99
C THR A 345 -24.03 0.44 11.63
N PHE A 346 -23.78 1.16 10.54
CA PHE A 346 -23.88 0.65 9.18
C PHE A 346 -22.95 -0.55 8.96
N ARG A 347 -21.70 -0.44 9.37
CA ARG A 347 -20.71 -1.54 9.25
C ARG A 347 -21.15 -2.77 10.05
N LYS A 348 -21.67 -2.58 11.28
CA LYS A 348 -22.17 -3.67 12.12
C LYS A 348 -23.35 -4.37 11.45
N GLN A 349 -24.36 -3.63 10.98
CA GLN A 349 -25.54 -4.19 10.32
C GLN A 349 -25.19 -4.95 9.05
N MET A 350 -24.24 -4.45 8.23
CA MET A 350 -23.72 -5.17 7.08
C MET A 350 -23.04 -6.48 7.49
N PHE A 351 -22.26 -6.44 8.54
CA PHE A 351 -21.55 -7.60 9.07
C PHE A 351 -22.50 -8.69 9.57
N GLU A 352 -23.56 -8.32 10.29
CA GLU A 352 -24.64 -9.21 10.76
C GLU A 352 -25.36 -9.92 9.60
N LYS A 353 -25.39 -9.28 8.42
CA LYS A 353 -25.93 -9.88 7.17
C LYS A 353 -24.89 -10.73 6.41
N GLY A 354 -23.68 -10.87 6.95
CA GLY A 354 -22.57 -11.62 6.34
C GLY A 354 -21.85 -10.84 5.24
N VAL A 355 -21.90 -9.51 5.26
CA VAL A 355 -21.25 -8.64 4.26
C VAL A 355 -20.15 -7.83 4.93
N GLY A 356 -18.90 -8.07 4.55
CA GLY A 356 -17.75 -7.29 4.99
C GLY A 356 -17.51 -6.05 4.12
N ILE A 357 -17.54 -4.85 4.70
CA ILE A 357 -17.25 -3.57 4.02
C ILE A 357 -16.34 -2.70 4.90
N GLN A 358 -15.90 -1.57 4.37
CA GLN A 358 -15.22 -0.51 5.13
C GLN A 358 -16.05 0.78 5.12
N THR A 359 -15.89 1.56 6.19
CA THR A 359 -16.46 2.90 6.27
C THR A 359 -15.36 3.95 6.42
N ARG A 360 -15.65 5.16 6.01
CA ARG A 360 -14.78 6.33 6.13
C ARG A 360 -15.61 7.54 6.55
N ASN A 361 -15.03 8.41 7.36
CA ASN A 361 -15.59 9.74 7.62
C ASN A 361 -14.74 10.78 6.88
N TYR A 362 -15.38 11.74 6.24
CA TYR A 362 -14.71 12.86 5.60
C TYR A 362 -15.63 14.08 5.64
N LYS A 363 -15.15 15.19 6.20
CA LYS A 363 -15.91 16.47 6.34
C LYS A 363 -17.28 16.25 6.96
N ASP A 364 -17.33 15.53 8.09
CA ASP A 364 -18.54 15.22 8.85
C ASP A 364 -19.60 14.38 8.13
N GLN A 365 -19.26 13.81 6.96
CA GLN A 365 -20.08 12.85 6.24
C GLN A 365 -19.46 11.45 6.34
N ASP A 366 -20.31 10.47 6.64
CA ASP A 366 -19.92 9.06 6.63
C ASP A 366 -20.11 8.44 5.25
N TYR A 367 -19.15 7.60 4.86
CA TYR A 367 -19.10 6.92 3.57
C TYR A 367 -18.93 5.43 3.76
N CYS A 368 -19.57 4.63 2.91
CA CYS A 368 -19.24 3.23 2.69
C CYS A 368 -18.20 3.11 1.56
N ARG A 369 -17.10 2.40 1.81
CA ARG A 369 -16.23 1.90 0.76
C ARG A 369 -16.47 0.40 0.59
N VAL A 370 -17.04 0.01 -0.52
CA VAL A 370 -17.29 -1.38 -0.88
C VAL A 370 -16.32 -1.82 -1.96
N SER A 371 -15.60 -2.92 -1.75
CA SER A 371 -14.78 -3.55 -2.80
C SER A 371 -15.69 -4.17 -3.85
N ILE A 372 -15.24 -4.21 -5.10
CA ILE A 372 -15.98 -4.88 -6.16
C ILE A 372 -15.68 -6.38 -6.08
N GLY A 373 -16.73 -7.14 -5.78
CA GLY A 373 -16.73 -8.58 -5.73
C GLY A 373 -17.20 -9.24 -7.04
N THR A 374 -17.41 -10.54 -7.00
CA THR A 374 -18.14 -11.24 -8.05
C THR A 374 -19.56 -10.68 -8.15
N LEU A 375 -20.23 -10.88 -9.29
CA LEU A 375 -21.61 -10.42 -9.44
C LEU A 375 -22.56 -10.97 -8.36
N ASP A 376 -22.31 -12.20 -7.90
CA ASP A 376 -23.14 -12.81 -6.85
C ASP A 376 -22.86 -12.19 -5.47
N GLU A 377 -21.61 -11.88 -5.14
CA GLU A 377 -21.28 -11.12 -3.93
C GLU A 377 -21.88 -9.71 -3.97
N MET A 378 -21.88 -9.06 -5.14
CA MET A 378 -22.51 -7.75 -5.30
C MET A 378 -24.04 -7.81 -5.13
N LYS A 379 -24.70 -8.90 -5.57
CA LYS A 379 -26.13 -9.10 -5.31
C LYS A 379 -26.42 -9.29 -3.81
N VAL A 380 -25.56 -10.04 -3.09
CA VAL A 380 -25.66 -10.19 -1.64
C VAL A 380 -25.51 -8.83 -0.94
N PHE A 381 -24.49 -8.05 -1.34
CA PHE A 381 -24.26 -6.70 -0.81
C PHE A 381 -25.46 -5.77 -1.05
N THR A 382 -25.94 -5.68 -2.29
CA THR A 382 -27.04 -4.76 -2.63
C THR A 382 -28.38 -5.14 -2.00
N LYS A 383 -28.62 -6.45 -1.76
CA LYS A 383 -29.77 -6.90 -0.96
C LYS A 383 -29.65 -6.41 0.48
N ALA A 384 -28.49 -6.61 1.11
CA ALA A 384 -28.25 -6.15 2.48
C ALA A 384 -28.35 -4.62 2.58
N LEU A 385 -27.80 -3.89 1.60
CA LEU A 385 -27.89 -2.43 1.53
C LEU A 385 -29.35 -1.94 1.53
N LYS A 386 -30.18 -2.50 0.64
CA LYS A 386 -31.61 -2.15 0.54
C LYS A 386 -32.36 -2.37 1.86
N GLU A 387 -32.04 -3.44 2.58
CA GLU A 387 -32.68 -3.74 3.87
C GLU A 387 -32.23 -2.82 5.01
N ILE A 388 -31.06 -2.16 4.90
CA ILE A 388 -30.53 -1.26 5.94
C ILE A 388 -30.98 0.18 5.71
N VAL A 389 -31.15 0.61 4.45
CA VAL A 389 -31.49 1.99 4.11
C VAL A 389 -32.98 2.19 3.79
N ALA A 390 -33.77 1.10 3.75
CA ALA A 390 -35.23 1.17 3.65
C ALA A 390 -35.85 1.66 4.98
#